data_8b9d35520e471b8c458a04009a18d99c
#
_entry.id   8b9d35520e471b8c458a04009a18d99c
#
_cell.length_a   1.000
_cell.length_b   1.000
_cell.length_c   1.000
_cell.angle_alpha   90.00
_cell.angle_beta   90.00
_cell.angle_gamma   90.00
#
_symmetry.space_group_name_H-M   'P 1'
#
loop_
_entity.id
_entity.type
_entity.pdbx_description
1 polymer ?
#
loop_
_entity_poly.entity_id
_entity_poly.type
_entity_poly.pdbx_seq_one_letter_code
_entity_poly.pdbx_strand_id
1 'polypeptide(L)'
;EMLLTIDSPEIGRFKQACKDNDVWGVFSLMEVNDDPSKPPFNTAIIINSDGEIALHYRKLQPWVPIEPWSPGNYGMPVCDGPKGSKLAVCICHDGMFPELAREAAYKGANVYIRISGYSTQVNDQWIWTNRTNAWQNLMYTISVNLAGYDGVFYYFGEGTVCNYDGNVIQQGHRNPWEIVTAELFPRLADKARENWALENNIFNLGCRAYVGKPGGEKANYLTWVEDLAKGEYKLPWDSSIRVRDGWKYYPEGVKLGPMPKNGTTAAKPVETVAL
;
A
#
# COMPACT_ATOMS: atom_id res chain seq x y z
N GLU A 1 10.16 -19.97 -9.45
CA GLU A 1 9.18 -18.86 -9.48
C GLU A 1 9.18 -18.22 -10.87
N MET A 2 7.98 -17.96 -11.38
CA MET A 2 7.84 -17.30 -12.68
C MET A 2 7.88 -15.79 -12.46
N LEU A 3 8.95 -15.16 -12.94
CA LEU A 3 9.03 -13.70 -12.98
C LEU A 3 8.41 -13.20 -14.27
N LEU A 4 7.59 -12.16 -14.15
CA LEU A 4 6.84 -11.58 -15.25
C LEU A 4 7.24 -10.12 -15.47
N THR A 5 6.95 -9.61 -16.65
CA THR A 5 6.86 -8.17 -16.92
C THR A 5 5.41 -7.79 -17.13
N ILE A 6 5.10 -6.51 -17.13
CA ILE A 6 3.75 -6.02 -17.42
C ILE A 6 3.30 -6.32 -18.87
N ASP A 7 4.24 -6.68 -19.72
CA ASP A 7 4.00 -7.05 -21.15
C ASP A 7 3.99 -8.56 -21.38
N SER A 8 4.12 -9.36 -20.32
CA SER A 8 4.08 -10.82 -20.41
C SER A 8 2.73 -11.33 -20.93
N PRO A 9 2.69 -12.44 -21.67
CA PRO A 9 1.45 -13.02 -22.20
C PRO A 9 0.40 -13.31 -21.13
N GLU A 10 0.82 -13.65 -19.90
CA GLU A 10 -0.03 -13.89 -18.75
C GLU A 10 -0.81 -12.62 -18.38
N ILE A 11 -0.14 -11.47 -18.39
CA ILE A 11 -0.79 -10.16 -18.15
C ILE A 11 -1.71 -9.82 -19.31
N GLY A 12 -1.32 -10.15 -20.54
CA GLY A 12 -2.18 -10.04 -21.71
C GLY A 12 -3.51 -10.78 -21.57
N ARG A 13 -3.51 -11.96 -20.95
CA ARG A 13 -4.74 -12.71 -20.66
C ARG A 13 -5.64 -12.00 -19.65
N PHE A 14 -5.08 -11.39 -18.61
CA PHE A 14 -5.87 -10.59 -17.64
C PHE A 14 -6.46 -9.34 -18.30
N LYS A 15 -5.67 -8.65 -19.13
CA LYS A 15 -6.15 -7.51 -19.94
C LYS A 15 -7.35 -7.90 -20.80
N GLN A 16 -7.23 -9.02 -21.52
CA GLN A 16 -8.32 -9.51 -22.35
C GLN A 16 -9.55 -9.91 -21.53
N ALA A 17 -9.36 -10.58 -20.39
CA ALA A 17 -10.46 -10.97 -19.52
C ALA A 17 -11.23 -9.76 -18.96
N CYS A 18 -10.51 -8.69 -18.55
CA CYS A 18 -11.15 -7.44 -18.11
C CYS A 18 -12.01 -6.83 -19.23
N LYS A 19 -11.46 -6.79 -20.44
CA LYS A 19 -12.15 -6.25 -21.61
C LYS A 19 -13.36 -7.08 -22.02
N ASP A 20 -13.24 -8.39 -22.09
CA ASP A 20 -14.31 -9.28 -22.53
C ASP A 20 -15.52 -9.29 -21.57
N ASN A 21 -15.28 -8.97 -20.30
CA ASN A 21 -16.32 -8.97 -19.27
C ASN A 21 -16.73 -7.56 -18.82
N ASP A 22 -16.19 -6.50 -19.42
CA ASP A 22 -16.43 -5.10 -19.04
C ASP A 22 -16.24 -4.85 -17.53
N VAL A 23 -15.13 -5.35 -16.99
CA VAL A 23 -14.79 -5.24 -15.55
C VAL A 23 -13.43 -4.63 -15.33
N TRP A 24 -13.27 -3.99 -14.17
CA TRP A 24 -11.96 -3.60 -13.65
C TRP A 24 -11.40 -4.74 -12.80
N GLY A 25 -10.11 -5.02 -12.95
CA GLY A 25 -9.44 -6.07 -12.20
C GLY A 25 -8.20 -5.57 -11.49
N VAL A 26 -7.91 -6.16 -10.32
CA VAL A 26 -6.67 -5.92 -9.57
C VAL A 26 -5.90 -7.23 -9.48
N PHE A 27 -4.65 -7.22 -9.92
CA PHE A 27 -3.82 -8.41 -10.03
C PHE A 27 -2.45 -8.15 -9.40
N SER A 28 -1.82 -9.21 -8.87
CA SER A 28 -0.43 -9.14 -8.42
C SER A 28 0.47 -10.09 -9.21
N LEU A 29 1.73 -9.72 -9.30
CA LEU A 29 2.77 -10.49 -9.97
C LEU A 29 4.12 -10.26 -9.30
N MET A 30 5.01 -11.23 -9.46
CA MET A 30 6.43 -11.04 -9.21
C MET A 30 7.05 -10.43 -10.47
N GLU A 31 7.38 -9.14 -10.40
CA GLU A 31 7.88 -8.39 -11.54
C GLU A 31 9.40 -8.44 -11.60
N VAL A 32 9.93 -8.71 -12.78
CA VAL A 32 11.37 -8.64 -13.05
C VAL A 32 11.89 -7.24 -12.68
N ASN A 33 13.03 -7.19 -11.99
CA ASN A 33 13.69 -5.92 -11.71
C ASN A 33 14.34 -5.38 -12.99
N ASP A 34 14.31 -4.07 -13.15
CA ASP A 34 14.97 -3.39 -14.28
C ASP A 34 16.49 -3.66 -14.30
N ASP A 35 17.08 -3.93 -13.15
CA ASP A 35 18.43 -4.43 -12.95
C ASP A 35 18.38 -5.93 -12.62
N PRO A 36 18.79 -6.82 -13.55
CA PRO A 36 18.74 -8.28 -13.35
C PRO A 36 19.58 -8.80 -12.18
N SER A 37 20.51 -8.00 -11.67
CA SER A 37 21.32 -8.35 -10.49
C SER A 37 20.59 -8.15 -9.17
N LYS A 38 19.41 -7.52 -9.20
CA LYS A 38 18.62 -7.19 -8.00
C LYS A 38 17.43 -8.14 -7.85
N PRO A 39 16.95 -8.31 -6.60
CA PRO A 39 15.72 -9.04 -6.35
C PRO A 39 14.53 -8.44 -7.12
N PRO A 40 13.53 -9.26 -7.48
CA PRO A 40 12.33 -8.81 -8.17
C PRO A 40 11.50 -7.86 -7.30
N PHE A 41 10.47 -7.25 -7.89
CA PHE A 41 9.45 -6.50 -7.17
C PHE A 41 8.19 -7.35 -6.93
N ASN A 42 7.54 -7.13 -5.81
CA ASN A 42 6.17 -7.55 -5.61
C ASN A 42 5.26 -6.42 -6.13
N THR A 43 4.51 -6.69 -7.18
CA THR A 43 3.80 -5.68 -7.97
C THR A 43 2.31 -5.92 -7.96
N ALA A 44 1.53 -4.85 -7.93
CA ALA A 44 0.10 -4.84 -8.20
C ALA A 44 -0.20 -3.95 -9.41
N ILE A 45 -1.12 -4.41 -10.25
CA ILE A 45 -1.65 -3.64 -11.37
C ILE A 45 -3.17 -3.55 -11.27
N ILE A 46 -3.71 -2.41 -11.68
CA ILE A 46 -5.15 -2.25 -11.91
C ILE A 46 -5.35 -2.18 -13.42
N ILE A 47 -6.21 -3.04 -13.94
CA ILE A 47 -6.58 -3.10 -15.35
C ILE A 47 -8.02 -2.61 -15.48
N ASN A 48 -8.27 -1.68 -16.40
CA ASN A 48 -9.59 -1.14 -16.67
C ASN A 48 -10.43 -2.04 -17.60
N SER A 49 -11.69 -1.68 -17.82
CA SER A 49 -12.61 -2.43 -18.70
C SER A 49 -12.26 -2.38 -20.18
N ASP A 50 -11.32 -1.51 -20.60
CA ASP A 50 -10.77 -1.51 -21.96
C ASP A 50 -9.58 -2.46 -22.13
N GLY A 51 -9.15 -3.09 -21.04
CA GLY A 51 -7.98 -3.98 -21.00
C GLY A 51 -6.65 -3.21 -20.90
N GLU A 52 -6.67 -1.98 -20.43
CA GLU A 52 -5.47 -1.16 -20.26
C GLU A 52 -5.02 -1.15 -18.80
N ILE A 53 -3.72 -1.05 -18.54
CA ILE A 53 -3.19 -0.87 -17.19
C ILE A 53 -3.43 0.58 -16.77
N ALA A 54 -4.40 0.77 -15.85
CA ALA A 54 -4.74 2.07 -15.30
C ALA A 54 -3.80 2.48 -14.14
N LEU A 55 -3.23 1.50 -13.43
CA LEU A 55 -2.30 1.76 -12.33
C LEU A 55 -1.27 0.64 -12.23
N HIS A 56 -0.01 1.02 -11.97
CA HIS A 56 1.11 0.12 -11.72
C HIS A 56 1.77 0.52 -10.40
N TYR A 57 1.81 -0.40 -9.45
CA TYR A 57 2.32 -0.20 -8.10
C TYR A 57 3.31 -1.30 -7.74
N ARG A 58 4.46 -0.94 -7.19
CA ARG A 58 5.46 -1.85 -6.62
C ARG A 58 5.44 -1.71 -5.10
N LYS A 59 5.32 -2.82 -4.39
CA LYS A 59 5.23 -2.87 -2.92
C LYS A 59 6.34 -2.06 -2.25
N LEU A 60 5.97 -1.04 -1.49
CA LEU A 60 6.92 -0.13 -0.85
C LEU A 60 7.57 -0.74 0.40
N GLN A 61 6.82 -1.58 1.12
CA GLN A 61 7.22 -2.16 2.39
C GLN A 61 7.24 -3.70 2.31
N PRO A 62 8.26 -4.32 1.70
CA PRO A 62 8.43 -5.77 1.77
C PRO A 62 8.40 -6.25 3.22
N TRP A 63 7.82 -7.41 3.46
CA TRP A 63 7.78 -7.99 4.79
C TRP A 63 9.10 -8.72 5.09
N VAL A 64 10.07 -7.93 5.52
CA VAL A 64 11.38 -8.44 5.91
C VAL A 64 11.23 -9.21 7.21
N PRO A 65 11.73 -10.42 7.29
CA PRO A 65 12.78 -11.08 6.50
C PRO A 65 12.27 -12.07 5.45
N ILE A 66 10.97 -12.29 5.43
CA ILE A 66 10.39 -13.39 4.64
C ILE A 66 10.34 -13.02 3.15
N GLU A 67 10.22 -11.72 2.87
CA GLU A 67 10.18 -11.19 1.51
C GLU A 67 11.50 -10.48 1.17
N PRO A 68 12.47 -11.16 0.57
CA PRO A 68 13.75 -10.58 0.20
C PRO A 68 13.66 -9.80 -1.12
N TRP A 69 12.54 -9.15 -1.38
CA TRP A 69 12.27 -8.45 -2.64
C TRP A 69 12.69 -7.00 -2.56
N SER A 70 12.88 -6.40 -3.73
CA SER A 70 13.21 -4.98 -3.82
C SER A 70 12.04 -4.12 -3.34
N PRO A 71 12.30 -3.09 -2.52
CA PRO A 71 11.31 -2.07 -2.23
C PRO A 71 10.88 -1.35 -3.51
N GLY A 72 9.59 -1.02 -3.60
CA GLY A 72 9.02 -0.30 -4.73
C GLY A 72 9.59 1.11 -4.90
N ASN A 73 9.55 1.62 -6.12
CA ASN A 73 10.14 2.89 -6.51
C ASN A 73 9.15 3.84 -7.22
N TYR A 74 7.86 3.51 -7.26
CA TYR A 74 6.82 4.34 -7.89
C TYR A 74 6.03 5.20 -6.89
N GLY A 75 6.33 5.09 -5.58
CA GLY A 75 5.53 5.71 -4.53
C GLY A 75 4.13 5.12 -4.44
N MET A 76 3.16 5.93 -4.04
CA MET A 76 1.75 5.55 -3.95
C MET A 76 0.97 6.21 -5.09
N PRO A 77 0.81 5.55 -6.26
CA PRO A 77 0.04 6.09 -7.38
C PRO A 77 -1.47 6.01 -7.10
N VAL A 78 -2.21 6.90 -7.76
CA VAL A 78 -3.67 6.94 -7.77
C VAL A 78 -4.14 7.07 -9.21
N CYS A 79 -5.18 6.33 -9.59
CA CYS A 79 -5.81 6.44 -10.91
C CYS A 79 -7.30 6.74 -10.79
N ASP A 80 -7.87 7.32 -11.84
CA ASP A 80 -9.32 7.41 -11.99
C ASP A 80 -9.89 6.02 -12.25
N GLY A 81 -11.00 5.71 -11.60
CA GLY A 81 -11.71 4.45 -11.71
C GLY A 81 -13.17 4.64 -12.13
N PRO A 82 -13.96 3.57 -12.16
CA PRO A 82 -15.35 3.62 -12.60
C PRO A 82 -16.23 4.45 -11.64
N LYS A 83 -17.29 5.06 -12.19
CA LYS A 83 -18.36 5.75 -11.43
C LYS A 83 -17.86 6.83 -10.46
N GLY A 84 -16.76 7.50 -10.81
CA GLY A 84 -16.15 8.57 -10.02
C GLY A 84 -15.31 8.09 -8.84
N SER A 85 -14.93 6.81 -8.83
CA SER A 85 -13.90 6.33 -7.92
C SER A 85 -12.52 6.84 -8.32
N LYS A 86 -11.66 7.03 -7.31
CA LYS A 86 -10.22 7.22 -7.45
C LYS A 86 -9.54 6.12 -6.66
N LEU A 87 -8.82 5.28 -7.36
CA LEU A 87 -8.31 4.02 -6.85
C LEU A 87 -6.83 4.14 -6.49
N ALA A 88 -6.48 3.58 -5.34
CA ALA A 88 -5.11 3.26 -5.00
C ALA A 88 -5.03 1.80 -4.54
N VAL A 89 -3.89 1.16 -4.72
CA VAL A 89 -3.65 -0.22 -4.30
C VAL A 89 -2.39 -0.33 -3.46
N CYS A 90 -2.43 -1.16 -2.43
CA CYS A 90 -1.27 -1.56 -1.65
C CYS A 90 -1.23 -3.09 -1.48
N ILE A 91 -0.07 -3.60 -1.09
CA ILE A 91 0.14 -5.03 -0.98
C ILE A 91 0.47 -5.41 0.47
N CYS A 92 -0.41 -6.20 1.09
CA CYS A 92 -0.13 -6.96 2.32
C CYS A 92 0.40 -6.06 3.46
N HIS A 93 1.70 -6.17 3.77
CA HIS A 93 2.40 -5.45 4.83
C HIS A 93 2.32 -3.92 4.68
N ASP A 94 2.23 -3.39 3.46
CA ASP A 94 2.03 -1.96 3.22
C ASP A 94 0.87 -1.37 4.03
N GLY A 95 -0.21 -2.13 4.19
CA GLY A 95 -1.40 -1.68 4.92
C GLY A 95 -1.19 -1.47 6.42
N MET A 96 -0.04 -1.87 6.97
CA MET A 96 0.36 -1.60 8.36
C MET A 96 0.93 -0.18 8.53
N PHE A 97 1.30 0.49 7.44
CA PHE A 97 1.93 1.81 7.45
C PHE A 97 0.90 2.88 7.10
N PRO A 98 0.46 3.68 8.07
CA PRO A 98 -0.59 4.69 7.85
C PRO A 98 -0.17 5.78 6.87
N GLU A 99 1.13 5.97 6.67
CA GLU A 99 1.68 6.94 5.73
C GLU A 99 1.24 6.67 4.29
N LEU A 100 1.16 5.40 3.88
CA LEU A 100 0.79 5.03 2.52
C LEU A 100 -0.68 5.33 2.23
N ALA A 101 -1.55 4.96 3.16
CA ALA A 101 -2.97 5.26 3.06
C ALA A 101 -3.23 6.78 3.10
N ARG A 102 -2.48 7.50 3.93
CA ARG A 102 -2.54 8.97 4.02
C ARG A 102 -2.11 9.63 2.71
N GLU A 103 -1.03 9.18 2.11
CA GLU A 103 -0.56 9.70 0.81
C GLU A 103 -1.59 9.44 -0.29
N ALA A 104 -2.14 8.23 -0.36
CA ALA A 104 -3.22 7.91 -1.30
C ALA A 104 -4.41 8.86 -1.15
N ALA A 105 -4.85 9.12 0.08
CA ALA A 105 -5.95 10.03 0.38
C ALA A 105 -5.65 11.48 -0.06
N TYR A 106 -4.45 11.99 0.21
CA TYR A 106 -4.05 13.34 -0.23
C TYR A 106 -3.89 13.46 -1.74
N LYS A 107 -3.61 12.36 -2.43
CA LYS A 107 -3.64 12.29 -3.89
C LYS A 107 -5.06 12.10 -4.46
N GLY A 108 -6.07 12.05 -3.60
CA GLY A 108 -7.47 12.02 -3.96
C GLY A 108 -8.12 10.65 -4.00
N ALA A 109 -7.41 9.57 -3.62
CA ALA A 109 -8.03 8.25 -3.56
C ALA A 109 -9.23 8.25 -2.61
N ASN A 110 -10.38 7.76 -3.07
CA ASN A 110 -11.58 7.53 -2.27
C ASN A 110 -11.91 6.04 -2.12
N VAL A 111 -11.14 5.17 -2.79
CA VAL A 111 -11.14 3.71 -2.63
C VAL A 111 -9.69 3.23 -2.54
N TYR A 112 -9.35 2.55 -1.45
CA TYR A 112 -8.05 1.98 -1.18
C TYR A 112 -8.13 0.47 -1.15
N ILE A 113 -7.43 -0.18 -2.06
CA ILE A 113 -7.49 -1.63 -2.25
C ILE A 113 -6.23 -2.26 -1.63
N ARG A 114 -6.42 -3.30 -0.85
CA ARG A 114 -5.33 -4.07 -0.23
C ARG A 114 -5.44 -5.53 -0.62
N ILE A 115 -4.46 -6.03 -1.35
CA ILE A 115 -4.33 -7.44 -1.70
C ILE A 115 -3.26 -8.09 -0.82
N SER A 116 -3.52 -9.29 -0.27
CA SER A 116 -2.70 -9.83 0.80
C SER A 116 -2.67 -11.35 0.89
N GLY A 117 -1.59 -11.85 1.51
CA GLY A 117 -1.49 -13.18 2.08
C GLY A 117 -1.16 -13.09 3.57
N TYR A 118 -2.13 -12.70 4.40
CA TYR A 118 -1.98 -12.60 5.85
C TYR A 118 -2.29 -13.94 6.51
N SER A 119 -1.38 -14.38 7.36
CA SER A 119 -1.52 -15.61 8.14
C SER A 119 -2.21 -15.36 9.49
N THR A 120 -2.61 -16.43 10.16
CA THR A 120 -3.41 -16.39 11.40
C THR A 120 -2.78 -15.62 12.55
N GLN A 121 -1.48 -15.42 12.56
CA GLN A 121 -0.78 -14.71 13.64
C GLN A 121 -1.08 -13.22 13.71
N VAL A 122 -1.63 -12.63 12.65
CA VAL A 122 -1.88 -11.17 12.53
C VAL A 122 -3.33 -10.85 12.17
N ASN A 123 -4.25 -11.68 12.62
CA ASN A 123 -5.67 -11.54 12.31
C ASN A 123 -6.27 -10.22 12.84
N ASP A 124 -6.01 -9.88 14.08
CA ASP A 124 -6.54 -8.65 14.69
C ASP A 124 -5.97 -7.41 14.01
N GLN A 125 -4.68 -7.42 13.69
CA GLN A 125 -4.02 -6.33 12.98
C GLN A 125 -4.60 -6.10 11.58
N TRP A 126 -5.07 -7.17 10.93
CA TRP A 126 -5.78 -7.08 9.66
C TRP A 126 -7.04 -6.20 9.75
N ILE A 127 -7.93 -6.54 10.68
CA ILE A 127 -9.18 -5.82 10.87
C ILE A 127 -8.93 -4.37 11.32
N TRP A 128 -8.06 -4.18 12.31
CA TRP A 128 -7.78 -2.84 12.84
C TRP A 128 -7.20 -1.91 11.78
N THR A 129 -6.20 -2.37 11.03
CA THR A 129 -5.56 -1.52 10.02
C THR A 129 -6.48 -1.20 8.85
N ASN A 130 -7.31 -2.13 8.39
CA ASN A 130 -8.27 -1.88 7.31
C ASN A 130 -9.31 -0.84 7.72
N ARG A 131 -9.87 -0.97 8.92
CA ARG A 131 -10.83 0.00 9.48
C ARG A 131 -10.18 1.36 9.75
N THR A 132 -8.98 1.37 10.32
CA THR A 132 -8.25 2.61 10.62
C THR A 132 -7.86 3.34 9.35
N ASN A 133 -7.37 2.64 8.33
CA ASN A 133 -7.04 3.23 7.04
C ASN A 133 -8.27 3.86 6.37
N ALA A 134 -9.44 3.25 6.50
CA ALA A 134 -10.69 3.82 6.01
C ALA A 134 -11.08 5.10 6.77
N TRP A 135 -11.19 5.00 8.09
CA TRP A 135 -11.68 6.09 8.94
C TRP A 135 -10.75 7.29 8.99
N GLN A 136 -9.45 7.07 9.20
CA GLN A 136 -8.48 8.17 9.29
C GLN A 136 -8.27 8.94 7.98
N ASN A 137 -8.68 8.35 6.85
CA ASN A 137 -8.45 8.91 5.52
C ASN A 137 -9.75 9.21 4.76
N LEU A 138 -10.91 8.94 5.36
CA LEU A 138 -12.23 9.14 4.76
C LEU A 138 -12.30 8.53 3.35
N MET A 139 -11.97 7.24 3.25
CA MET A 139 -12.03 6.49 2.00
C MET A 139 -12.53 5.06 2.27
N TYR A 140 -13.16 4.45 1.27
CA TYR A 140 -13.48 3.03 1.33
C TYR A 140 -12.20 2.20 1.32
N THR A 141 -12.19 1.09 2.07
CA THR A 141 -11.15 0.07 1.92
C THR A 141 -11.74 -1.23 1.44
N ILE A 142 -11.09 -1.85 0.45
CA ILE A 142 -11.41 -3.18 -0.06
C ILE A 142 -10.16 -4.03 0.21
N SER A 143 -10.27 -4.98 1.12
CA SER A 143 -9.13 -5.78 1.54
C SER A 143 -9.39 -7.25 1.23
N VAL A 144 -8.53 -7.83 0.40
CA VAL A 144 -8.62 -9.22 -0.05
C VAL A 144 -7.45 -10.00 0.54
N ASN A 145 -7.74 -11.13 1.15
CA ASN A 145 -6.73 -11.99 1.75
C ASN A 145 -6.83 -13.42 1.21
N LEU A 146 -5.68 -14.07 1.08
CA LEU A 146 -5.64 -15.50 0.80
C LEU A 146 -6.38 -16.28 1.89
N ALA A 147 -6.93 -17.43 1.52
CA ALA A 147 -7.55 -18.36 2.45
C ALA A 147 -7.05 -19.78 2.17
N GLY A 148 -6.85 -20.56 3.24
CA GLY A 148 -6.38 -21.93 3.16
C GLY A 148 -4.91 -22.10 3.53
N TYR A 149 -4.36 -23.27 3.24
CA TYR A 149 -3.01 -23.68 3.61
C TYR A 149 -2.16 -23.92 2.36
N ASP A 150 -1.00 -23.29 2.28
CA ASP A 150 -0.07 -23.39 1.13
C ASP A 150 1.09 -24.37 1.36
N GLY A 151 1.10 -25.08 2.49
CA GLY A 151 2.20 -25.97 2.90
C GLY A 151 3.14 -25.34 3.92
N VAL A 152 3.09 -24.02 4.11
CA VAL A 152 3.91 -23.26 5.07
C VAL A 152 3.04 -22.43 6.00
N PHE A 153 2.13 -21.62 5.43
CA PHE A 153 1.26 -20.72 6.17
C PHE A 153 -0.21 -21.10 6.03
N TYR A 154 -0.95 -20.87 7.09
CA TYR A 154 -2.39 -20.91 7.06
C TYR A 154 -2.93 -19.47 6.96
N TYR A 155 -3.56 -19.17 5.83
CA TYR A 155 -4.19 -17.89 5.55
C TYR A 155 -5.64 -17.93 5.97
N PHE A 156 -6.09 -16.88 6.65
CA PHE A 156 -7.39 -16.91 7.31
C PHE A 156 -8.54 -16.36 6.45
N GLY A 157 -8.32 -15.86 5.24
CA GLY A 157 -9.37 -15.24 4.44
C GLY A 157 -9.86 -13.93 5.04
N GLU A 158 -11.14 -13.86 5.36
CA GLU A 158 -11.78 -12.69 5.97
C GLU A 158 -11.60 -11.41 5.14
N GLY A 159 -11.76 -11.53 3.81
CA GLY A 159 -11.81 -10.37 2.93
C GLY A 159 -12.81 -9.35 3.47
N THR A 160 -12.41 -8.08 3.57
CA THR A 160 -13.17 -7.07 4.30
C THR A 160 -13.36 -5.81 3.46
N VAL A 161 -14.58 -5.30 3.45
CA VAL A 161 -14.92 -3.99 2.86
C VAL A 161 -15.35 -3.06 3.99
N CYS A 162 -14.66 -1.93 4.13
CA CYS A 162 -15.02 -0.90 5.10
C CYS A 162 -15.54 0.36 4.40
N ASN A 163 -16.52 0.99 5.03
CA ASN A 163 -16.98 2.33 4.67
C ASN A 163 -15.91 3.38 5.05
N TYR A 164 -16.01 4.58 4.48
CA TYR A 164 -15.13 5.71 4.76
C TYR A 164 -15.11 6.18 6.23
N ASP A 165 -16.09 5.76 7.04
CA ASP A 165 -16.12 5.97 8.48
C ASP A 165 -15.49 4.85 9.32
N GLY A 166 -14.89 3.84 8.65
CA GLY A 166 -14.25 2.69 9.30
C GLY A 166 -15.20 1.57 9.72
N ASN A 167 -16.50 1.68 9.44
CA ASN A 167 -17.43 0.60 9.69
C ASN A 167 -17.31 -0.48 8.63
N VAL A 168 -17.34 -1.73 9.07
CA VAL A 168 -17.34 -2.89 8.16
C VAL A 168 -18.69 -2.97 7.46
N ILE A 169 -18.68 -2.87 6.13
CA ILE A 169 -19.90 -3.07 5.30
C ILE A 169 -20.10 -4.55 5.05
N GLN A 170 -19.03 -5.25 4.71
CA GLN A 170 -19.05 -6.67 4.41
C GLN A 170 -17.74 -7.32 4.83
N GLN A 171 -17.83 -8.53 5.36
CA GLN A 171 -16.68 -9.35 5.72
C GLN A 171 -16.97 -10.80 5.30
N GLY A 172 -15.99 -11.42 4.68
CA GLY A 172 -16.01 -12.84 4.37
C GLY A 172 -15.66 -13.71 5.56
N HIS A 173 -15.78 -15.00 5.37
CA HIS A 173 -15.41 -16.03 6.33
C HIS A 173 -14.01 -16.58 6.00
N ARG A 174 -13.63 -17.62 6.70
CA ARG A 174 -12.34 -18.33 6.50
C ARG A 174 -12.45 -19.42 5.42
N ASN A 175 -13.22 -19.14 4.38
CA ASN A 175 -13.48 -20.09 3.31
C ASN A 175 -12.64 -19.73 2.06
N PRO A 176 -11.81 -20.64 1.53
CA PRO A 176 -10.93 -20.37 0.39
C PRO A 176 -11.68 -20.08 -0.93
N TRP A 177 -12.96 -20.42 -1.03
CA TRP A 177 -13.75 -20.24 -2.25
C TRP A 177 -14.85 -19.19 -2.12
N GLU A 178 -14.74 -18.32 -1.14
CA GLU A 178 -15.74 -17.29 -0.90
C GLU A 178 -15.51 -16.06 -1.77
N ILE A 179 -16.60 -15.55 -2.33
CA ILE A 179 -16.66 -14.27 -3.03
C ILE A 179 -17.38 -13.29 -2.12
N VAL A 180 -16.70 -12.22 -1.74
CA VAL A 180 -17.27 -11.11 -0.96
C VAL A 180 -17.69 -10.01 -1.92
N THR A 181 -18.93 -9.57 -1.84
CA THR A 181 -19.47 -8.48 -2.67
C THR A 181 -20.00 -7.35 -1.80
N ALA A 182 -19.78 -6.10 -2.23
CA ALA A 182 -20.33 -4.91 -1.58
C ALA A 182 -20.61 -3.82 -2.63
N GLU A 183 -21.60 -3.00 -2.35
CA GLU A 183 -21.86 -1.80 -3.13
C GLU A 183 -21.18 -0.60 -2.49
N LEU A 184 -20.45 0.19 -3.31
CA LEU A 184 -19.73 1.38 -2.87
C LEU A 184 -20.27 2.62 -3.56
N PHE A 185 -20.26 3.73 -2.81
CA PHE A 185 -20.62 5.06 -3.29
C PHE A 185 -19.45 6.03 -3.10
N PRO A 186 -18.40 5.98 -3.94
CA PRO A 186 -17.16 6.71 -3.71
C PRO A 186 -17.34 8.22 -3.49
N ARG A 187 -18.34 8.82 -4.16
CA ARG A 187 -18.68 10.23 -3.97
C ARG A 187 -19.16 10.59 -2.56
N LEU A 188 -19.63 9.63 -1.77
CA LEU A 188 -19.96 9.90 -0.36
C LEU A 188 -18.71 10.12 0.48
N ALA A 189 -17.62 9.42 0.17
CA ALA A 189 -16.34 9.69 0.80
C ALA A 189 -15.84 11.11 0.49
N ASP A 190 -15.96 11.55 -0.77
CA ASP A 190 -15.60 12.91 -1.18
C ASP A 190 -16.46 13.96 -0.46
N LYS A 191 -17.76 13.74 -0.38
CA LYS A 191 -18.66 14.63 0.37
C LYS A 191 -18.34 14.68 1.87
N ALA A 192 -17.95 13.55 2.46
CA ALA A 192 -17.53 13.51 3.86
C ALA A 192 -16.28 14.37 4.08
N ARG A 193 -15.36 14.39 3.12
CA ARG A 193 -14.16 15.24 3.14
C ARG A 193 -14.51 16.73 2.98
N GLU A 194 -15.41 17.06 2.05
CA GLU A 194 -15.87 18.43 1.78
C GLU A 194 -16.60 19.02 2.97
N ASN A 195 -17.43 18.25 3.65
CA ASN A 195 -18.23 18.66 4.79
C ASN A 195 -17.48 18.64 6.12
N TRP A 196 -16.17 18.43 6.10
CA TRP A 196 -15.33 18.48 7.30
C TRP A 196 -15.84 17.53 8.38
N ALA A 197 -15.83 16.23 8.09
CA ALA A 197 -16.25 15.24 9.08
C ALA A 197 -15.77 15.64 10.47
N LEU A 198 -16.68 15.84 11.38
CA LEU A 198 -16.44 16.45 12.71
C LEU A 198 -15.32 15.75 13.49
N GLU A 199 -15.15 14.46 13.25
CA GLU A 199 -14.20 13.60 13.96
C GLU A 199 -12.86 13.48 13.22
N ASN A 200 -12.82 13.81 11.93
CA ASN A 200 -11.63 13.64 11.11
C ASN A 200 -11.53 14.69 10.00
N ASN A 201 -10.92 15.81 10.30
CA ASN A 201 -10.74 16.90 9.35
C ASN A 201 -9.37 16.89 8.67
N ILE A 202 -8.93 15.74 8.19
CA ILE A 202 -7.57 15.57 7.61
C ILE A 202 -7.28 16.54 6.47
N PHE A 203 -8.30 17.00 5.76
CA PHE A 203 -8.18 17.95 4.64
C PHE A 203 -8.27 19.42 5.10
N ASN A 204 -8.54 19.68 6.37
CA ASN A 204 -8.44 21.01 6.93
C ASN A 204 -6.99 21.34 7.33
N LEU A 205 -6.18 21.59 6.32
CA LEU A 205 -4.74 21.80 6.51
C LEU A 205 -4.41 22.99 7.40
N GLY A 206 -5.25 24.03 7.42
CA GLY A 206 -5.08 25.20 8.29
C GLY A 206 -5.15 24.89 9.79
N CYS A 207 -5.77 23.77 10.15
CA CYS A 207 -5.89 23.32 11.56
C CYS A 207 -4.84 22.25 11.92
N ARG A 208 -3.91 21.93 11.02
CA ARG A 208 -2.90 20.91 11.24
C ARG A 208 -1.56 21.53 11.61
N ALA A 209 -1.02 21.13 12.74
CA ALA A 209 0.23 21.64 13.28
C ALA A 209 1.45 21.39 12.36
N TYR A 210 1.37 20.45 11.45
CA TYR A 210 2.49 20.09 10.56
C TYR A 210 2.44 20.77 9.17
N VAL A 211 1.42 21.59 8.88
CA VAL A 211 1.32 22.29 7.59
C VAL A 211 1.54 23.80 7.70
N GLY A 212 1.79 24.31 8.88
CA GLY A 212 2.01 25.73 9.14
C GLY A 212 0.90 26.36 9.96
N LYS A 213 1.11 27.61 10.34
CA LYS A 213 0.12 28.39 11.07
C LYS A 213 -0.89 29.01 10.11
N PRO A 214 -2.16 29.22 10.53
CA PRO A 214 -3.07 30.11 9.84
C PRO A 214 -2.40 31.49 9.66
N GLY A 215 -2.38 32.01 8.42
CA GLY A 215 -1.71 33.28 8.12
C GLY A 215 -0.34 33.15 7.45
N GLY A 216 0.13 31.95 7.14
CA GLY A 216 1.29 31.71 6.29
C GLY A 216 2.63 31.58 7.01
N GLU A 217 2.66 31.64 8.33
CA GLU A 217 3.88 31.29 9.07
C GLU A 217 4.13 29.78 9.04
N LYS A 218 5.31 29.37 8.59
CA LYS A 218 5.74 27.98 8.66
C LYS A 218 6.01 27.60 10.12
N ALA A 219 5.13 26.79 10.70
CA ALA A 219 5.39 26.17 11.99
C ALA A 219 5.05 24.68 11.86
N ASN A 220 6.06 23.84 11.87
CA ASN A 220 5.89 22.40 11.99
C ASN A 220 6.18 22.01 13.43
N TYR A 221 5.13 21.58 14.16
CA TYR A 221 5.29 21.13 15.54
C TYR A 221 5.58 19.62 15.64
N LEU A 222 5.52 18.91 14.51
CA LEU A 222 5.92 17.51 14.42
C LEU A 222 7.31 17.43 13.79
N THR A 223 8.33 17.76 14.56
CA THR A 223 9.72 17.88 14.09
C THR A 223 10.25 16.61 13.44
N TRP A 224 9.83 15.43 13.90
CA TRP A 224 10.24 14.17 13.29
C TRP A 224 9.78 14.03 11.83
N VAL A 225 8.63 14.58 11.46
CA VAL A 225 8.15 14.60 10.05
C VAL A 225 9.06 15.48 9.21
N GLU A 226 9.51 16.61 9.76
CA GLU A 226 10.44 17.50 9.09
C GLU A 226 11.83 16.86 8.92
N ASP A 227 12.34 16.23 9.97
CA ASP A 227 13.59 15.50 9.94
C ASP A 227 13.56 14.32 8.97
N LEU A 228 12.43 13.60 8.92
CA LEU A 228 12.20 12.51 7.97
C LEU A 228 12.21 13.03 6.53
N ALA A 229 11.52 14.14 6.26
CA ALA A 229 11.48 14.77 4.94
C ALA A 229 12.87 15.29 4.49
N LYS A 230 13.71 15.71 5.42
CA LYS A 230 15.09 16.13 5.16
C LYS A 230 16.06 14.95 5.06
N GLY A 231 15.65 13.74 5.42
CA GLY A 231 16.53 12.58 5.55
C GLY A 231 17.47 12.66 6.75
N GLU A 232 17.11 13.46 7.76
CA GLU A 232 17.90 13.71 8.98
C GLU A 232 17.38 12.93 10.19
N TYR A 233 16.18 12.32 10.08
CA TYR A 233 15.59 11.56 11.16
C TYR A 233 16.45 10.37 11.56
N LYS A 234 16.71 10.26 12.86
CA LYS A 234 17.43 9.15 13.46
C LYS A 234 16.55 8.50 14.52
N LEU A 235 16.49 7.18 14.50
CA LEU A 235 15.83 6.44 15.57
C LEU A 235 16.53 6.69 16.89
N PRO A 236 15.79 6.90 18.01
CA PRO A 236 16.38 7.13 19.33
C PRO A 236 17.03 5.88 19.95
N TRP A 237 17.01 4.77 19.25
CA TRP A 237 17.64 3.50 19.62
C TRP A 237 18.42 2.93 18.45
N ASP A 238 19.37 2.08 18.75
CA ASP A 238 20.14 1.36 17.73
C ASP A 238 19.28 0.27 17.08
N SER A 239 18.77 0.53 15.89
CA SER A 239 17.97 -0.41 15.10
C SER A 239 18.77 -1.64 14.64
N SER A 240 20.11 -1.60 14.72
CA SER A 240 20.99 -2.74 14.41
C SER A 240 20.91 -3.87 15.44
N ILE A 241 20.34 -3.61 16.62
CA ILE A 241 20.19 -4.61 17.70
C ILE A 241 19.48 -5.87 17.21
N ARG A 242 18.44 -5.71 16.38
CA ARG A 242 17.70 -6.86 15.83
C ARG A 242 18.54 -7.71 14.90
N VAL A 243 19.50 -7.12 14.21
CA VAL A 243 20.48 -7.85 13.39
C VAL A 243 21.40 -8.69 14.28
N ARG A 244 21.80 -8.17 15.48
CA ARG A 244 22.62 -8.91 16.45
C ARG A 244 21.92 -10.11 17.04
N ASP A 245 20.61 -10.06 17.23
CA ASP A 245 19.81 -11.11 17.89
C ASP A 245 19.46 -12.29 16.96
N GLY A 246 20.23 -12.47 15.89
CA GLY A 246 20.07 -13.57 14.96
C GLY A 246 19.01 -13.37 13.88
N TRP A 247 18.37 -12.21 13.86
CA TRP A 247 17.47 -11.82 12.79
C TRP A 247 18.28 -11.22 11.63
N LYS A 248 18.96 -12.07 10.89
CA LYS A 248 19.79 -11.68 9.74
C LYS A 248 18.91 -11.33 8.53
N TYR A 249 18.23 -10.19 8.60
CA TYR A 249 17.34 -9.76 7.53
C TYR A 249 18.01 -8.89 6.48
N TYR A 250 19.15 -8.33 6.85
CA TYR A 250 20.00 -7.68 5.89
C TYR A 250 21.25 -8.54 5.72
N PRO A 251 21.65 -8.84 4.49
CA PRO A 251 22.98 -9.36 4.27
C PRO A 251 24.00 -8.47 4.97
N GLU A 252 25.01 -9.05 5.61
CA GLU A 252 26.11 -8.27 6.21
C GLU A 252 26.62 -7.27 5.16
N GLY A 253 26.64 -5.99 5.50
CA GLY A 253 27.12 -4.94 4.59
C GLY A 253 26.04 -4.08 3.94
N VAL A 254 24.75 -4.34 4.11
CA VAL A 254 23.71 -3.41 3.65
C VAL A 254 23.74 -2.15 4.52
N LYS A 255 24.31 -1.10 3.98
CA LYS A 255 24.18 0.25 4.54
C LYS A 255 22.93 0.87 3.95
N LEU A 256 21.95 1.15 4.78
CA LEU A 256 20.84 2.03 4.38
C LEU A 256 21.44 3.39 4.06
N GLY A 257 21.48 3.75 2.80
CA GLY A 257 21.91 5.08 2.38
C GLY A 257 20.93 6.14 2.87
N PRO A 258 21.35 7.40 2.99
CA PRO A 258 20.44 8.49 3.30
C PRO A 258 19.34 8.56 2.23
N MET A 259 18.10 8.79 2.66
CA MET A 259 17.00 9.05 1.75
C MET A 259 17.36 10.20 0.79
N PRO A 260 16.99 10.12 -0.48
CA PRO A 260 17.32 11.18 -1.44
C PRO A 260 16.73 12.50 -0.96
N LYS A 261 17.56 13.51 -0.86
CA LYS A 261 17.11 14.87 -0.60
C LYS A 261 16.29 15.35 -1.78
N ASN A 262 15.04 15.75 -1.51
CA ASN A 262 14.13 16.40 -2.47
C ASN A 262 13.75 15.56 -3.69
N GLY A 263 12.73 14.73 -3.58
CA GLY A 263 11.79 14.36 -4.66
C GLY A 263 12.28 14.08 -6.09
N THR A 264 13.58 14.08 -6.32
CA THR A 264 14.20 13.89 -7.63
C THR A 264 15.19 12.75 -7.55
N THR A 265 14.87 11.72 -8.32
CA THR A 265 15.70 10.58 -8.72
C THR A 265 15.87 9.45 -7.70
N ALA A 266 15.73 8.26 -8.26
CA ALA A 266 15.94 6.96 -7.68
C ALA A 266 17.05 6.93 -6.63
N ALA A 267 16.77 6.32 -5.51
CA ALA A 267 17.80 5.94 -4.55
C ALA A 267 18.98 5.31 -5.31
N LYS A 268 20.20 5.80 -5.06
CA LYS A 268 21.37 5.09 -5.53
C LYS A 268 21.27 3.64 -5.07
N PRO A 269 21.63 2.69 -5.91
CA PRO A 269 21.58 1.28 -5.55
C PRO A 269 22.32 1.07 -4.23
N VAL A 270 21.72 0.34 -3.33
CA VAL A 270 22.43 -0.20 -2.18
C VAL A 270 23.51 -1.10 -2.76
N GLU A 271 24.77 -0.78 -2.56
CA GLU A 271 25.86 -1.66 -2.95
C GLU A 271 25.70 -2.98 -2.17
N THR A 272 25.21 -3.99 -2.84
CA THR A 272 25.26 -5.36 -2.33
C THR A 272 26.70 -5.83 -2.41
N VAL A 273 27.33 -5.99 -1.26
CA VAL A 273 28.57 -6.74 -1.20
C VAL A 273 28.21 -8.19 -1.53
N ALA A 274 28.78 -8.69 -2.61
CA ALA A 274 28.64 -10.10 -3.00
C ALA A 274 29.11 -10.99 -1.83
N LEU A 275 28.32 -12.00 -1.49
CA LEU A 275 28.72 -13.10 -0.59
C LEU A 275 29.78 -13.95 -1.29
#